data_f0de71a9895cef1d21b3c92ae3b49acc
#
_entry.id   f0de71a9895cef1d21b3c92ae3b49acc
#
_cell.length_a   1.000
_cell.length_b   1.000
_cell.length_c   1.000
_cell.angle_alpha   90.00
_cell.angle_beta   90.00
_cell.angle_gamma   90.00
#
_symmetry.space_group_name_H-M   'P 1'
#
loop_
_entity.id
_entity.type
_entity.pdbx_description
1 polymer ?
#
loop_
_entity_poly.entity_id
_entity_poly.type
_entity_poly.pdbx_seq_one_letter_code
_entity_poly.pdbx_strand_id
1 'polypeptide(L)'
;MFMARRIFVVLLSFFVMTACRRGGGDNKGELVGVGGKSWKQPTPYGMTLIPSGSFIMGSSDDDKTASLNAPVKTVSVGSFYMDETEITNSEYRQFVNWVRDSIIRTQLADMAEQTGQTSGGGGIGDFAYLDTNTEKMNAYQQYLQNTYGAQKARKLNKKKALIWDTNKYPDEYYSEVMDKMYLPEEEAYNGKRIMDVQKFEFKYQWLDMEKAARARGKRKDFIKEEIVKVYPDTTVWIRDFNYSYNEPMHNDYFWHEAYGDYPVVGVSWIQAKAFCEWRTLNKNAYQKSKGDYTVNAFRLPIESEWEYAARGGLPGGTYPWGGPYTYDDKACFMANFKPLRGDYASDNALYTVEAKSYEPNGYNLYNMAGNVSEWTNTSYDPNSYEYMSTMNPNVLDDNNRRKVIRGGSWKDVAFMLQVNTRDYEYQDSARSYIGFRTVQDFMGISEKQQAKSARGYR
;
A
#
# COMPACT_ATOMS: atom_id res chain seq x y z
N MET A 1 43.71 -57.05 9.51
CA MET A 1 42.59 -56.58 10.37
C MET A 1 42.98 -55.43 11.35
N PHE A 2 44.22 -55.32 11.78
CA PHE A 2 44.70 -54.27 12.69
C PHE A 2 44.92 -52.89 12.02
N MET A 3 45.22 -52.83 10.72
CA MET A 3 45.54 -51.56 10.01
C MET A 3 44.25 -50.77 9.65
N ALA A 4 43.15 -51.43 9.32
CA ALA A 4 41.86 -50.81 9.01
C ALA A 4 41.22 -50.14 10.27
N ARG A 5 41.47 -50.71 11.46
CA ARG A 5 40.94 -50.15 12.71
C ARG A 5 41.62 -48.86 13.14
N ARG A 6 42.93 -48.69 12.82
CA ARG A 6 43.70 -47.46 13.09
C ARG A 6 43.31 -46.33 12.16
N ILE A 7 43.01 -46.61 10.88
CA ILE A 7 42.55 -45.64 9.90
C ILE A 7 41.17 -45.13 10.23
N PHE A 8 40.29 -46.01 10.74
CA PHE A 8 38.94 -45.61 11.14
C PHE A 8 38.93 -44.71 12.38
N VAL A 9 39.80 -44.95 13.37
CA VAL A 9 39.93 -44.10 14.56
C VAL A 9 40.53 -42.73 14.21
N VAL A 10 41.49 -42.66 13.30
CA VAL A 10 42.08 -41.39 12.82
C VAL A 10 41.08 -40.58 11.98
N LEU A 11 40.26 -41.24 11.12
CA LEU A 11 39.20 -40.57 10.38
C LEU A 11 38.08 -40.07 11.30
N LEU A 12 37.73 -40.85 12.35
CA LEU A 12 36.72 -40.44 13.32
C LEU A 12 37.18 -39.25 14.17
N SER A 13 38.45 -39.22 14.58
CA SER A 13 39.03 -38.08 15.30
C SER A 13 39.16 -36.82 14.42
N PHE A 14 39.39 -36.96 13.11
CA PHE A 14 39.39 -35.83 12.19
C PHE A 14 37.97 -35.26 11.97
N PHE A 15 36.94 -36.13 11.96
CA PHE A 15 35.54 -35.70 11.83
C PHE A 15 35.02 -35.00 13.09
N VAL A 16 35.48 -35.42 14.28
CA VAL A 16 35.11 -34.75 15.55
C VAL A 16 35.79 -33.39 15.67
N MET A 17 37.02 -33.22 15.15
CA MET A 17 37.70 -31.93 15.18
C MET A 17 37.11 -30.91 14.17
N THR A 18 36.48 -31.35 13.08
CA THR A 18 35.79 -30.47 12.16
C THR A 18 34.39 -30.08 12.63
N ALA A 19 33.73 -30.88 13.46
CA ALA A 19 32.41 -30.56 14.03
C ALA A 19 32.45 -29.48 15.11
N CYS A 20 33.58 -29.32 15.83
CA CYS A 20 33.74 -28.27 16.83
C CYS A 20 34.09 -26.88 16.29
N ARG A 21 34.27 -26.72 14.97
CA ARG A 21 34.59 -25.42 14.33
C ARG A 21 33.39 -24.59 13.84
N ARG A 22 32.17 -25.02 14.16
CA ARG A 22 30.92 -24.33 13.74
C ARG A 22 30.19 -23.64 14.89
N GLY A 23 30.83 -23.36 15.99
CA GLY A 23 30.23 -22.67 17.12
C GLY A 23 31.16 -21.61 17.68
N GLY A 24 30.89 -20.35 17.46
CA GLY A 24 31.51 -19.21 18.10
C GLY A 24 32.93 -18.94 17.62
N GLY A 25 33.09 -17.94 16.78
CA GLY A 25 34.40 -17.32 16.57
C GLY A 25 34.95 -16.92 17.92
N ASP A 26 36.14 -17.45 18.27
CA ASP A 26 36.89 -17.05 19.49
C ASP A 26 37.32 -15.59 19.28
N ASN A 27 36.45 -14.66 19.68
CA ASN A 27 36.72 -13.21 19.58
C ASN A 27 37.76 -12.75 20.59
N LYS A 28 38.29 -13.68 21.46
CA LYS A 28 39.26 -13.33 22.50
C LYS A 28 38.80 -12.18 23.43
N GLY A 29 37.46 -12.01 23.57
CA GLY A 29 36.86 -10.93 24.33
C GLY A 29 36.72 -9.61 23.57
N GLU A 30 37.12 -9.56 22.30
CA GLU A 30 37.02 -8.36 21.46
C GLU A 30 35.66 -8.25 20.79
N LEU A 31 35.18 -7.00 20.57
CA LEU A 31 34.06 -6.70 19.72
C LEU A 31 34.48 -6.87 18.26
N VAL A 32 34.04 -7.95 17.64
CA VAL A 32 34.24 -8.15 16.20
C VAL A 32 33.06 -7.57 15.44
N GLY A 33 33.36 -6.93 14.31
CA GLY A 33 32.33 -6.41 13.43
C GLY A 33 31.40 -7.51 12.91
N VAL A 34 30.24 -7.13 12.40
CA VAL A 34 29.26 -8.07 11.83
C VAL A 34 29.89 -8.79 10.65
N GLY A 35 30.23 -10.08 10.83
CA GLY A 35 30.64 -10.95 9.73
C GLY A 35 29.44 -11.43 8.96
N GLY A 36 29.49 -11.40 7.62
CA GLY A 36 28.45 -11.93 6.77
C GLY A 36 28.15 -11.08 5.55
N LYS A 37 27.18 -11.50 4.74
CA LYS A 37 26.69 -10.73 3.60
C LYS A 37 25.90 -9.53 4.10
N SER A 38 26.23 -8.33 3.61
CA SER A 38 25.40 -7.14 3.87
C SER A 38 23.97 -7.39 3.39
N TRP A 39 23.00 -7.17 4.26
CA TRP A 39 21.61 -7.21 3.88
C TRP A 39 21.28 -6.05 2.94
N LYS A 40 20.48 -6.33 1.90
CA LYS A 40 19.96 -5.31 0.98
C LYS A 40 18.45 -5.39 1.02
N GLN A 41 17.80 -4.23 1.13
CA GLN A 41 16.36 -4.17 1.02
C GLN A 41 15.93 -4.64 -0.37
N PRO A 42 15.01 -5.62 -0.47
CA PRO A 42 14.45 -6.00 -1.75
C PRO A 42 13.64 -4.83 -2.32
N THR A 43 13.88 -4.47 -3.57
CA THR A 43 13.09 -3.45 -4.27
C THR A 43 11.63 -3.92 -4.34
N PRO A 44 10.66 -3.14 -3.85
CA PRO A 44 9.26 -3.48 -3.99
C PRO A 44 8.85 -3.49 -5.46
N TYR A 45 7.95 -4.41 -5.83
CA TYR A 45 7.44 -4.50 -7.20
C TYR A 45 6.65 -3.23 -7.56
N GLY A 46 6.89 -2.69 -8.76
CA GLY A 46 6.21 -1.49 -9.27
C GLY A 46 6.65 -0.18 -8.59
N MET A 47 7.77 -0.19 -7.86
CA MET A 47 8.29 1.00 -7.20
C MET A 47 9.67 1.39 -7.70
N THR A 48 9.94 2.69 -7.75
CA THR A 48 11.25 3.26 -8.02
C THR A 48 11.88 3.85 -6.76
N LEU A 49 13.20 3.84 -6.68
CA LEU A 49 13.94 4.44 -5.56
C LEU A 49 14.14 5.94 -5.81
N ILE A 50 13.58 6.75 -4.93
CA ILE A 50 13.80 8.19 -4.89
C ILE A 50 15.01 8.45 -3.97
N PRO A 51 16.09 9.08 -4.49
CA PRO A 51 17.28 9.33 -3.69
C PRO A 51 17.00 10.40 -2.62
N SER A 52 17.74 10.35 -1.51
CA SER A 52 17.71 11.43 -0.53
C SER A 52 18.30 12.72 -1.12
N GLY A 53 17.74 13.85 -0.73
CA GLY A 53 18.21 15.14 -1.20
C GLY A 53 17.56 16.31 -0.50
N SER A 54 18.03 17.50 -0.87
CA SER A 54 17.43 18.77 -0.45
C SER A 54 16.91 19.49 -1.68
N PHE A 55 15.77 20.14 -1.51
CA PHE A 55 15.13 20.90 -2.57
C PHE A 55 14.40 22.12 -2.02
N ILE A 56 14.04 23.02 -2.90
CA ILE A 56 13.20 24.16 -2.58
C ILE A 56 11.74 23.73 -2.79
N MET A 57 11.02 23.59 -1.68
CA MET A 57 9.61 23.26 -1.62
C MET A 57 8.77 24.51 -1.65
N GLY A 58 7.59 24.44 -2.27
CA GLY A 58 6.63 25.54 -2.31
C GLY A 58 6.66 26.35 -3.60
N SER A 59 5.89 27.44 -3.62
CA SER A 59 5.69 28.31 -4.77
C SER A 59 6.85 29.29 -4.91
N SER A 60 7.40 29.41 -6.12
CA SER A 60 8.31 30.51 -6.44
C SER A 60 7.53 31.83 -6.58
N ASP A 61 8.24 32.95 -6.79
CA ASP A 61 7.69 34.32 -6.89
C ASP A 61 6.55 34.52 -7.92
N ASP A 62 6.27 33.50 -8.73
CA ASP A 62 5.19 33.48 -9.74
C ASP A 62 3.83 32.99 -9.19
N ASP A 63 3.62 32.95 -7.88
CA ASP A 63 2.29 32.62 -7.31
C ASP A 63 1.27 33.72 -7.63
N LYS A 64 0.72 33.65 -8.85
CA LYS A 64 -0.26 34.60 -9.38
C LYS A 64 -1.59 34.62 -8.62
N THR A 65 -1.85 33.56 -7.84
CA THR A 65 -3.07 33.45 -7.04
C THR A 65 -2.94 34.04 -5.67
N ALA A 66 -1.72 34.39 -5.24
CA ALA A 66 -1.40 34.90 -3.91
C ALA A 66 -2.04 34.05 -2.80
N SER A 67 -2.10 32.73 -3.01
CA SER A 67 -2.71 31.81 -2.02
C SER A 67 -1.94 31.74 -0.71
N LEU A 68 -0.66 32.11 -0.73
CA LEU A 68 0.26 32.21 0.42
C LEU A 68 0.33 30.95 1.29
N ASN A 69 -0.28 29.85 0.83
CA ASN A 69 -0.35 28.59 1.59
C ASN A 69 0.86 27.68 1.36
N ALA A 70 1.77 28.06 0.46
CA ALA A 70 2.97 27.32 0.11
C ALA A 70 4.19 28.24 -0.09
N PRO A 71 4.60 29.00 0.93
CA PRO A 71 5.79 29.86 0.81
C PRO A 71 7.04 29.00 0.59
N VAL A 72 8.02 29.56 -0.09
CA VAL A 72 9.27 28.88 -0.44
C VAL A 72 10.05 28.48 0.82
N LYS A 73 10.43 27.20 0.90
CA LYS A 73 11.23 26.66 2.01
C LYS A 73 12.19 25.59 1.53
N THR A 74 13.45 25.67 1.94
CA THR A 74 14.41 24.59 1.71
C THR A 74 14.17 23.45 2.69
N VAL A 75 13.95 22.25 2.16
CA VAL A 75 13.71 21.04 2.96
C VAL A 75 14.60 19.89 2.46
N SER A 76 14.87 18.95 3.36
CA SER A 76 15.63 17.73 3.08
C SER A 76 14.73 16.52 3.28
N VAL A 77 14.78 15.59 2.33
CA VAL A 77 13.98 14.35 2.32
C VAL A 77 14.90 13.14 2.31
N GLY A 78 14.58 12.13 3.11
CA GLY A 78 15.30 10.85 3.11
C GLY A 78 15.04 10.06 1.83
N SER A 79 15.79 8.97 1.61
CA SER A 79 15.52 8.06 0.49
C SER A 79 14.30 7.19 0.78
N PHE A 80 13.48 6.95 -0.22
CA PHE A 80 12.31 6.09 -0.13
C PHE A 80 11.99 5.45 -1.49
N TYR A 81 11.23 4.37 -1.48
CA TYR A 81 10.59 3.82 -2.67
C TYR A 81 9.21 4.45 -2.85
N MET A 82 8.83 4.76 -4.09
CA MET A 82 7.51 5.27 -4.45
C MET A 82 6.96 4.44 -5.60
N ASP A 83 5.66 4.16 -5.60
CA ASP A 83 4.99 3.51 -6.73
C ASP A 83 5.19 4.35 -8.00
N GLU A 84 5.56 3.69 -9.11
CA GLU A 84 5.76 4.35 -10.40
C GLU A 84 4.49 5.03 -10.90
N THR A 85 3.34 4.46 -10.58
CA THR A 85 2.01 4.92 -10.99
C THR A 85 1.12 5.16 -9.77
N GLU A 86 -0.04 5.78 -9.99
CA GLU A 86 -1.15 5.69 -9.05
C GLU A 86 -1.55 4.23 -8.87
N ILE A 87 -2.11 3.85 -7.71
CA ILE A 87 -2.68 2.53 -7.49
C ILE A 87 -3.85 2.31 -8.45
N THR A 88 -3.77 1.22 -9.22
CA THR A 88 -4.76 0.87 -10.22
C THR A 88 -5.97 0.14 -9.65
N ASN A 89 -7.08 0.10 -10.40
CA ASN A 89 -8.25 -0.69 -10.04
C ASN A 89 -7.91 -2.17 -9.85
N SER A 90 -7.06 -2.75 -10.70
CA SER A 90 -6.64 -4.15 -10.58
C SER A 90 -5.83 -4.43 -9.32
N GLU A 91 -4.98 -3.49 -8.89
CA GLU A 91 -4.23 -3.60 -7.64
C GLU A 91 -5.13 -3.46 -6.42
N TYR A 92 -6.04 -2.48 -6.43
CA TYR A 92 -6.98 -2.29 -5.32
C TYR A 92 -7.98 -3.43 -5.20
N ARG A 93 -8.42 -4.03 -6.33
CA ARG A 93 -9.25 -5.24 -6.34
C ARG A 93 -8.59 -6.43 -5.62
N GLN A 94 -7.26 -6.54 -5.65
CA GLN A 94 -6.56 -7.58 -4.87
C GLN A 94 -6.79 -7.43 -3.37
N PHE A 95 -6.79 -6.19 -2.86
CA PHE A 95 -7.10 -5.89 -1.46
C PHE A 95 -8.55 -6.24 -1.12
N VAL A 96 -9.50 -5.77 -1.91
CA VAL A 96 -10.93 -6.03 -1.70
C VAL A 96 -11.21 -7.53 -1.73
N ASN A 97 -10.69 -8.25 -2.72
CA ASN A 97 -10.85 -9.70 -2.84
C ASN A 97 -10.20 -10.45 -1.67
N TRP A 98 -9.02 -10.01 -1.22
CA TRP A 98 -8.36 -10.62 -0.07
C TRP A 98 -9.20 -10.47 1.22
N VAL A 99 -9.80 -9.29 1.43
CA VAL A 99 -10.67 -9.03 2.59
C VAL A 99 -11.92 -9.89 2.49
N ARG A 100 -12.62 -9.89 1.36
CA ARG A 100 -13.78 -10.74 1.10
C ARG A 100 -13.49 -12.20 1.39
N ASP A 101 -12.44 -12.74 0.80
CA ASP A 101 -12.07 -14.14 0.94
C ASP A 101 -11.65 -14.48 2.38
N SER A 102 -11.04 -13.53 3.08
CA SER A 102 -10.67 -13.69 4.49
C SER A 102 -11.92 -13.79 5.39
N ILE A 103 -12.92 -12.96 5.15
CA ILE A 103 -14.20 -12.98 5.89
C ILE A 103 -14.92 -14.30 5.65
N ILE A 104 -15.08 -14.69 4.39
CA ILE A 104 -15.75 -15.96 4.04
C ILE A 104 -15.05 -17.14 4.69
N ARG A 105 -13.72 -17.22 4.61
CA ARG A 105 -12.94 -18.30 5.24
C ARG A 105 -13.07 -18.34 6.74
N THR A 106 -13.17 -17.19 7.39
CA THR A 106 -13.39 -17.11 8.83
C THR A 106 -14.76 -17.65 9.20
N GLN A 107 -15.81 -17.23 8.49
CA GLN A 107 -17.17 -17.72 8.73
C GLN A 107 -17.31 -19.22 8.43
N LEU A 108 -16.68 -19.73 7.37
CA LEU A 108 -16.64 -21.16 7.06
C LEU A 108 -15.92 -21.96 8.17
N ALA A 109 -14.80 -21.44 8.68
CA ALA A 109 -14.07 -22.10 9.74
C ALA A 109 -14.84 -22.12 11.07
N ASP A 110 -15.50 -21.02 11.41
CA ASP A 110 -16.35 -20.90 12.59
C ASP A 110 -17.58 -21.86 12.50
N MET A 111 -18.20 -21.95 11.31
CA MET A 111 -19.31 -22.88 11.07
C MET A 111 -18.84 -24.34 11.16
N ALA A 112 -17.69 -24.68 10.58
CA ALA A 112 -17.12 -26.02 10.67
C ALA A 112 -16.84 -26.43 12.11
N GLU A 113 -16.40 -25.50 12.98
CA GLU A 113 -16.19 -25.75 14.39
C GLU A 113 -17.51 -25.95 15.14
N GLN A 114 -18.52 -25.10 14.87
CA GLN A 114 -19.85 -25.21 15.47
C GLN A 114 -20.54 -26.53 15.13
N THR A 115 -20.35 -27.02 13.91
CA THR A 115 -20.92 -28.28 13.43
C THR A 115 -20.07 -29.51 13.74
N GLY A 116 -18.87 -29.33 14.36
CA GLY A 116 -17.95 -30.40 14.69
C GLY A 116 -17.33 -31.09 13.47
N GLN A 117 -17.39 -30.48 12.28
CA GLN A 117 -16.80 -31.04 11.07
C GLN A 117 -15.28 -30.83 11.06
N THR A 118 -14.55 -31.92 10.82
CA THR A 118 -13.10 -31.90 10.73
C THR A 118 -12.60 -31.96 9.29
N SER A 119 -11.36 -31.54 9.06
CA SER A 119 -10.69 -31.57 7.76
C SER A 119 -10.63 -33.00 7.18
N GLY A 120 -10.88 -33.15 5.88
CA GLY A 120 -10.74 -34.40 5.14
C GLY A 120 -12.05 -35.11 4.76
N GLY A 121 -13.22 -34.57 5.14
CA GLY A 121 -14.53 -35.13 4.82
C GLY A 121 -15.16 -34.64 3.48
N GLY A 122 -14.51 -33.71 2.78
CA GLY A 122 -15.01 -33.17 1.51
C GLY A 122 -16.06 -32.07 1.64
N GLY A 123 -16.52 -31.75 2.87
CA GLY A 123 -17.49 -30.69 3.20
C GLY A 123 -16.83 -29.41 3.73
N ILE A 124 -17.62 -28.66 4.50
CA ILE A 124 -17.18 -27.41 5.14
C ILE A 124 -15.96 -27.63 6.06
N GLY A 125 -15.76 -28.82 6.60
CA GLY A 125 -14.61 -29.18 7.43
C GLY A 125 -13.25 -28.96 6.77
N ASP A 126 -13.19 -29.01 5.43
CA ASP A 126 -11.96 -28.71 4.67
C ASP A 126 -11.53 -27.23 4.82
N PHE A 127 -12.42 -26.38 5.23
CA PHE A 127 -12.18 -24.94 5.50
C PHE A 127 -11.93 -24.66 6.99
N ALA A 128 -12.02 -25.67 7.86
CA ALA A 128 -11.76 -25.53 9.29
C ALA A 128 -10.39 -24.90 9.56
N TYR A 129 -10.25 -24.37 10.76
CA TYR A 129 -8.93 -23.89 11.23
C TYR A 129 -7.91 -25.03 11.17
N LEU A 130 -6.72 -24.69 10.75
CA LEU A 130 -5.61 -25.66 10.76
C LEU A 130 -5.32 -26.07 12.21
N ASP A 131 -5.45 -27.34 12.50
CA ASP A 131 -5.01 -27.89 13.78
C ASP A 131 -3.52 -27.56 13.98
N THR A 132 -3.24 -26.87 15.05
CA THR A 132 -1.89 -26.75 15.55
C THR A 132 -1.53 -28.09 16.17
N ASN A 133 -0.93 -28.95 15.34
CA ASN A 133 -0.50 -30.28 15.80
C ASN A 133 0.45 -30.09 16.98
N THR A 134 -0.03 -30.35 18.19
CA THR A 134 0.69 -30.14 19.45
C THR A 134 2.00 -30.92 19.51
N GLU A 135 2.08 -32.05 18.78
CA GLU A 135 3.28 -32.89 18.68
C GLU A 135 4.44 -32.23 17.90
N LYS A 136 4.18 -31.21 17.09
CA LYS A 136 5.20 -30.46 16.31
C LYS A 136 5.49 -29.07 16.85
N MET A 137 4.93 -28.70 17.99
CA MET A 137 5.19 -27.40 18.60
C MET A 137 6.57 -27.38 19.24
N ASN A 138 7.34 -26.32 18.97
CA ASN A 138 8.55 -26.05 19.73
C ASN A 138 8.19 -25.60 21.17
N ALA A 139 9.16 -25.67 22.10
CA ALA A 139 8.96 -25.34 23.51
C ALA A 139 8.34 -23.94 23.73
N TYR A 140 8.69 -22.96 22.89
CA TYR A 140 8.11 -21.60 22.94
C TYR A 140 6.65 -21.57 22.54
N GLN A 141 6.27 -22.31 21.51
CA GLN A 141 4.88 -22.41 21.07
C GLN A 141 4.01 -23.11 22.12
N GLN A 142 4.53 -24.18 22.75
CA GLN A 142 3.87 -24.85 23.88
C GLN A 142 3.69 -23.90 25.07
N TYR A 143 4.75 -23.16 25.43
CA TYR A 143 4.67 -22.14 26.47
C TYR A 143 3.59 -21.09 26.17
N LEU A 144 3.54 -20.56 24.95
CA LEU A 144 2.52 -19.58 24.55
C LEU A 144 1.10 -20.14 24.62
N GLN A 145 0.92 -21.41 24.23
CA GLN A 145 -0.38 -22.08 24.30
C GLN A 145 -0.82 -22.28 25.75
N ASN A 146 0.10 -22.72 26.61
CA ASN A 146 -0.19 -22.96 28.02
C ASN A 146 -0.41 -21.68 28.83
N THR A 147 0.30 -20.59 28.49
CA THR A 147 0.26 -19.32 29.24
C THR A 147 -0.86 -18.40 28.80
N TYR A 148 -1.14 -18.34 27.51
CA TYR A 148 -2.09 -17.38 26.93
C TYR A 148 -3.33 -18.05 26.32
N GLY A 149 -3.46 -19.37 26.43
CA GLY A 149 -4.62 -20.12 25.98
C GLY A 149 -4.91 -20.01 24.48
N ALA A 150 -6.08 -20.48 24.09
CA ALA A 150 -6.56 -20.53 22.71
C ALA A 150 -6.88 -19.16 22.07
N GLN A 151 -6.57 -18.05 22.73
CA GLN A 151 -6.75 -16.68 22.18
C GLN A 151 -5.75 -16.31 21.08
N LYS A 152 -4.78 -17.19 20.78
CA LYS A 152 -3.89 -16.96 19.64
C LYS A 152 -4.67 -17.16 18.36
N ALA A 153 -4.64 -16.16 17.49
CA ALA A 153 -5.34 -16.18 16.19
C ALA A 153 -5.12 -17.55 15.51
N ARG A 154 -6.17 -18.34 15.43
CA ARG A 154 -6.17 -19.65 14.76
C ARG A 154 -5.82 -19.44 13.30
N LYS A 155 -5.04 -20.34 12.74
CA LYS A 155 -4.59 -20.23 11.36
C LYS A 155 -5.65 -20.78 10.42
N LEU A 156 -6.24 -19.93 9.60
CA LEU A 156 -7.18 -20.31 8.55
C LEU A 156 -6.50 -21.22 7.51
N ASN A 157 -7.23 -22.22 7.05
CA ASN A 157 -6.81 -23.06 5.92
C ASN A 157 -6.95 -22.29 4.62
N LYS A 158 -5.85 -21.73 4.12
CA LYS A 158 -5.78 -21.01 2.84
C LYS A 158 -5.48 -21.92 1.65
N LYS A 159 -5.21 -23.22 1.86
CA LYS A 159 -4.85 -24.15 0.78
C LYS A 159 -6.04 -24.56 -0.07
N LYS A 160 -7.22 -24.66 0.54
CA LYS A 160 -8.47 -24.97 -0.18
C LYS A 160 -8.96 -23.72 -0.89
N ALA A 161 -9.20 -23.77 -2.18
CA ALA A 161 -9.81 -22.67 -2.93
C ALA A 161 -11.28 -22.50 -2.53
N LEU A 162 -11.77 -21.27 -2.47
CA LEU A 162 -13.20 -20.99 -2.30
C LEU A 162 -13.97 -21.40 -3.56
N ILE A 163 -15.16 -21.90 -3.37
CA ILE A 163 -16.05 -22.36 -4.44
C ILE A 163 -17.11 -21.28 -4.66
N TRP A 164 -17.17 -20.75 -5.89
CA TRP A 164 -18.07 -19.66 -6.26
C TRP A 164 -19.30 -20.13 -7.01
N ASP A 165 -19.19 -21.28 -7.70
CA ASP A 165 -20.28 -21.89 -8.43
C ASP A 165 -21.24 -22.59 -7.46
N THR A 166 -22.48 -22.09 -7.39
CA THR A 166 -23.51 -22.61 -6.48
C THR A 166 -23.79 -24.09 -6.68
N ASN A 167 -23.65 -24.60 -7.91
CA ASN A 167 -23.85 -26.02 -8.25
C ASN A 167 -22.74 -26.93 -7.70
N LYS A 168 -21.62 -26.34 -7.24
CA LYS A 168 -20.45 -27.08 -6.72
C LYS A 168 -20.26 -26.92 -5.22
N TYR A 169 -21.22 -26.30 -4.52
CA TYR A 169 -21.13 -26.18 -3.08
C TYR A 169 -21.08 -27.56 -2.42
N PRO A 170 -20.17 -27.77 -1.46
CA PRO A 170 -19.92 -29.09 -0.91
C PRO A 170 -21.04 -29.58 0.01
N ASP A 171 -21.72 -28.65 0.71
CA ASP A 171 -22.78 -28.95 1.67
C ASP A 171 -23.70 -27.73 1.90
N GLU A 172 -24.77 -27.95 2.68
CA GLU A 172 -25.75 -26.93 3.03
C GLU A 172 -25.15 -25.79 3.88
N TYR A 173 -24.22 -26.13 4.77
CA TYR A 173 -23.56 -25.13 5.63
C TYR A 173 -22.69 -24.15 4.82
N TYR A 174 -22.05 -24.66 3.75
CA TYR A 174 -21.32 -23.79 2.83
C TYR A 174 -22.27 -22.79 2.15
N SER A 175 -23.43 -23.29 1.72
CA SER A 175 -24.47 -22.44 1.11
C SER A 175 -24.96 -21.37 2.10
N GLU A 176 -25.21 -21.73 3.35
CA GLU A 176 -25.66 -20.80 4.40
C GLU A 176 -24.63 -19.68 4.64
N VAL A 177 -23.33 -20.02 4.73
CA VAL A 177 -22.27 -19.02 4.90
C VAL A 177 -22.17 -18.10 3.69
N MET A 178 -22.22 -18.69 2.48
CA MET A 178 -22.16 -17.88 1.26
C MET A 178 -23.37 -16.97 1.12
N ASP A 179 -24.58 -17.42 1.43
CA ASP A 179 -25.79 -16.60 1.33
C ASP A 179 -25.74 -15.39 2.26
N LYS A 180 -25.14 -15.54 3.44
CA LYS A 180 -24.91 -14.41 4.34
C LYS A 180 -24.04 -13.30 3.75
N MET A 181 -23.24 -13.59 2.71
CA MET A 181 -22.37 -12.60 2.05
C MET A 181 -23.06 -11.87 0.89
N TYR A 182 -24.27 -12.27 0.53
CA TYR A 182 -25.02 -11.66 -0.55
C TYR A 182 -26.16 -10.81 0.00
N LEU A 183 -26.67 -9.91 -0.83
CA LEU A 183 -27.89 -9.15 -0.55
C LEU A 183 -29.09 -10.07 -0.58
N PRO A 184 -30.14 -9.79 0.23
CA PRO A 184 -31.42 -10.50 0.14
C PRO A 184 -31.99 -10.46 -1.27
N GLU A 185 -32.75 -11.48 -1.64
CA GLU A 185 -33.34 -11.60 -2.97
C GLU A 185 -34.24 -10.42 -3.35
N GLU A 186 -34.87 -9.80 -2.34
CA GLU A 186 -35.71 -8.61 -2.46
C GLU A 186 -34.93 -7.36 -2.90
N GLU A 187 -33.65 -7.29 -2.59
CA GLU A 187 -32.74 -6.19 -2.98
C GLU A 187 -31.93 -6.51 -4.25
N ALA A 188 -32.09 -7.72 -4.79
CA ALA A 188 -31.39 -8.17 -5.97
C ALA A 188 -32.05 -7.63 -7.24
N TYR A 189 -31.31 -6.90 -8.06
CA TYR A 189 -31.77 -6.38 -9.34
C TYR A 189 -31.72 -7.46 -10.42
N ASN A 190 -32.81 -7.67 -11.15
CA ASN A 190 -32.94 -8.66 -12.24
C ASN A 190 -32.59 -10.11 -11.82
N GLY A 191 -32.86 -10.51 -10.59
CA GLY A 191 -32.55 -11.84 -10.08
C GLY A 191 -31.06 -12.18 -10.03
N LYS A 192 -30.18 -11.20 -10.21
CA LYS A 192 -28.73 -11.37 -10.08
C LYS A 192 -28.32 -11.39 -8.63
N ARG A 193 -27.60 -12.43 -8.26
CA ARG A 193 -27.02 -12.55 -6.92
C ARG A 193 -25.88 -11.55 -6.75
N ILE A 194 -26.04 -10.53 -5.90
CA ILE A 194 -25.11 -9.42 -5.70
C ILE A 194 -24.52 -9.52 -4.29
N MET A 195 -23.19 -9.43 -4.17
CA MET A 195 -22.53 -9.43 -2.88
C MET A 195 -22.81 -8.15 -2.09
N ASP A 196 -23.01 -8.30 -0.79
CA ASP A 196 -23.13 -7.18 0.13
C ASP A 196 -21.75 -6.60 0.47
N VAL A 197 -21.34 -5.61 -0.31
CA VAL A 197 -20.05 -4.95 -0.18
C VAL A 197 -19.88 -4.20 1.16
N GLN A 198 -20.98 -3.92 1.86
CA GLN A 198 -20.96 -3.26 3.17
C GLN A 198 -20.35 -4.16 4.26
N LYS A 199 -20.30 -5.47 4.03
CA LYS A 199 -19.68 -6.47 4.91
C LYS A 199 -18.17 -6.59 4.73
N PHE A 200 -17.59 -5.95 3.72
CA PHE A 200 -16.16 -6.05 3.47
C PHE A 200 -15.40 -5.12 4.41
N GLU A 201 -15.20 -5.57 5.62
CA GLU A 201 -14.51 -4.83 6.67
C GLU A 201 -13.11 -5.39 6.91
N PHE A 202 -12.12 -4.50 6.88
CA PHE A 202 -10.74 -4.81 7.20
C PHE A 202 -10.38 -4.23 8.56
N LYS A 203 -10.01 -5.12 9.48
CA LYS A 203 -9.57 -4.76 10.82
C LYS A 203 -8.05 -4.84 10.89
N TYR A 204 -7.41 -3.76 11.30
CA TYR A 204 -5.98 -3.71 11.49
C TYR A 204 -5.58 -2.94 12.74
N GLN A 205 -4.35 -3.19 13.20
CA GLN A 205 -3.79 -2.55 14.38
C GLN A 205 -2.42 -1.99 14.03
N TRP A 206 -2.13 -0.80 14.51
CA TRP A 206 -0.81 -0.20 14.38
C TRP A 206 -0.35 0.45 15.68
N LEU A 207 0.96 0.62 15.83
CA LEU A 207 1.55 1.35 16.94
C LEU A 207 1.72 2.81 16.55
N ASP A 208 1.04 3.71 17.26
CA ASP A 208 1.21 5.15 17.12
C ASP A 208 2.56 5.57 17.70
N MET A 209 3.60 5.51 16.86
CA MET A 209 4.98 5.78 17.24
C MET A 209 5.18 7.24 17.64
N GLU A 210 4.46 8.16 17.03
CA GLU A 210 4.58 9.58 17.32
C GLU A 210 4.03 9.91 18.71
N LYS A 211 2.85 9.42 19.03
CA LYS A 211 2.31 9.54 20.40
C LYS A 211 3.16 8.80 21.42
N ALA A 212 3.66 7.61 21.06
CA ALA A 212 4.54 6.84 21.93
C ALA A 212 5.86 7.59 22.24
N ALA A 213 6.39 8.36 21.29
CA ALA A 213 7.60 9.15 21.48
C ALA A 213 7.37 10.40 22.33
N ARG A 214 6.18 11.01 22.27
CA ARG A 214 5.85 12.26 22.98
C ARG A 214 5.25 12.05 24.37
N ALA A 215 4.52 10.95 24.57
CA ALA A 215 3.79 10.68 25.81
C ALA A 215 4.44 9.57 26.63
N ARG A 216 4.36 9.70 27.96
CA ARG A 216 4.72 8.60 28.86
C ARG A 216 3.55 7.63 29.02
N GLY A 217 3.77 6.35 28.77
CA GLY A 217 2.72 5.34 28.90
C GLY A 217 3.23 3.92 28.61
N LYS A 218 2.37 2.95 28.77
CA LYS A 218 2.66 1.56 28.40
C LYS A 218 2.46 1.40 26.88
N ARG A 219 3.28 0.54 26.23
CA ARG A 219 3.18 0.30 24.78
C ARG A 219 1.75 -0.02 24.32
N LYS A 220 0.96 -0.73 25.11
CA LYS A 220 -0.43 -1.09 24.79
C LYS A 220 -1.34 0.15 24.63
N ASP A 221 -1.02 1.25 25.32
CA ASP A 221 -1.83 2.47 25.30
C ASP A 221 -1.68 3.24 23.98
N PHE A 222 -0.66 2.90 23.19
CA PHE A 222 -0.35 3.48 21.88
C PHE A 222 -0.70 2.53 20.71
N ILE A 223 -1.22 1.33 20.99
CA ILE A 223 -1.75 0.44 19.95
C ILE A 223 -3.16 0.92 19.62
N LYS A 224 -3.32 1.38 18.39
CA LYS A 224 -4.62 1.74 17.83
C LYS A 224 -5.17 0.60 16.99
N GLU A 225 -6.47 0.45 17.00
CA GLU A 225 -7.22 -0.49 16.18
C GLU A 225 -8.22 0.29 15.32
N GLU A 226 -8.36 -0.10 14.08
CA GLU A 226 -9.30 0.52 13.14
C GLU A 226 -10.01 -0.55 12.33
N ILE A 227 -11.29 -0.34 12.05
CA ILE A 227 -12.13 -1.18 11.20
C ILE A 227 -12.57 -0.30 10.03
N VAL A 228 -12.23 -0.71 8.82
CA VAL A 228 -12.47 0.07 7.61
C VAL A 228 -13.25 -0.76 6.61
N LYS A 229 -14.33 -0.21 6.07
CA LYS A 229 -15.02 -0.75 4.90
C LYS A 229 -14.16 -0.50 3.67
N VAL A 230 -13.70 -1.57 3.02
CA VAL A 230 -12.66 -1.47 2.00
C VAL A 230 -13.17 -1.23 0.59
N TYR A 231 -14.46 -1.46 0.35
CA TYR A 231 -15.03 -1.28 -0.98
C TYR A 231 -15.08 0.21 -1.35
N PRO A 232 -14.55 0.60 -2.53
CA PRO A 232 -14.58 1.99 -2.96
C PRO A 232 -16.03 2.46 -3.21
N ASP A 233 -16.26 3.74 -3.05
CA ASP A 233 -17.55 4.35 -3.39
C ASP A 233 -17.70 4.44 -4.90
N THR A 234 -18.37 3.49 -5.51
CA THR A 234 -18.62 3.45 -6.96
C THR A 234 -19.69 4.46 -7.41
N THR A 235 -20.40 5.10 -6.48
CA THR A 235 -21.43 6.11 -6.81
C THR A 235 -20.86 7.50 -7.09
N VAL A 236 -19.55 7.70 -6.87
CA VAL A 236 -18.89 9.01 -7.04
C VAL A 236 -19.07 9.58 -8.44
N TRP A 237 -19.05 8.74 -9.47
CA TRP A 237 -19.26 9.17 -10.85
C TRP A 237 -20.66 9.72 -11.10
N ILE A 238 -21.68 9.01 -10.63
CA ILE A 238 -23.10 9.42 -10.78
C ILE A 238 -23.36 10.68 -9.96
N ARG A 239 -22.75 10.81 -8.78
CA ARG A 239 -22.88 11.99 -7.92
C ARG A 239 -22.24 13.23 -8.56
N ASP A 240 -21.08 13.07 -9.18
CA ASP A 240 -20.37 14.16 -9.83
C ASP A 240 -20.98 14.50 -11.22
N PHE A 241 -21.63 13.52 -11.90
CA PHE A 241 -22.22 13.65 -13.25
C PHE A 241 -23.63 13.05 -13.31
N ASN A 242 -24.57 13.68 -12.64
CA ASN A 242 -25.95 13.20 -12.49
C ASN A 242 -26.80 13.19 -13.79
N TYR A 243 -26.26 13.64 -14.92
CA TYR A 243 -26.88 13.64 -16.26
C TYR A 243 -26.28 12.61 -17.22
N SER A 244 -25.32 11.79 -16.80
CA SER A 244 -24.61 10.81 -17.64
C SER A 244 -24.84 9.36 -17.16
N TYR A 245 -26.10 8.96 -17.01
CA TYR A 245 -26.44 7.63 -16.44
C TYR A 245 -26.01 6.44 -17.29
N ASN A 246 -25.76 6.62 -18.57
CA ASN A 246 -25.46 5.54 -19.52
C ASN A 246 -23.97 5.42 -19.86
N GLU A 247 -23.10 6.17 -19.19
CA GLU A 247 -21.66 6.05 -19.38
C GLU A 247 -21.15 4.73 -18.77
N PRO A 248 -20.56 3.81 -19.55
CA PRO A 248 -20.05 2.54 -19.02
C PRO A 248 -19.00 2.74 -17.93
N MET A 249 -18.16 3.77 -18.07
CA MET A 249 -17.15 4.14 -17.07
C MET A 249 -17.80 4.50 -15.73
N HIS A 250 -18.96 5.15 -15.72
CA HIS A 250 -19.63 5.52 -14.48
C HIS A 250 -20.26 4.34 -13.74
N ASN A 251 -20.64 3.28 -14.45
CA ASN A 251 -21.31 2.12 -13.87
C ASN A 251 -20.33 1.03 -13.45
N ASP A 252 -19.32 0.76 -14.29
CA ASP A 252 -18.46 -0.43 -14.16
C ASP A 252 -16.98 -0.12 -13.95
N TYR A 253 -16.63 1.14 -13.70
CA TYR A 253 -15.24 1.61 -13.61
C TYR A 253 -14.36 0.75 -12.70
N PHE A 254 -14.86 0.38 -11.54
CA PHE A 254 -14.05 -0.39 -10.58
C PHE A 254 -13.93 -1.87 -10.95
N TRP A 255 -14.94 -2.47 -11.56
CA TRP A 255 -14.98 -3.92 -11.78
C TRP A 255 -14.65 -4.39 -13.18
N HIS A 256 -14.86 -3.55 -14.18
CA HIS A 256 -14.65 -3.96 -15.55
C HIS A 256 -13.15 -4.10 -15.87
N GLU A 257 -12.79 -5.17 -16.60
CA GLU A 257 -11.41 -5.46 -16.97
C GLU A 257 -10.78 -4.34 -17.82
N ALA A 258 -11.55 -3.67 -18.65
CA ALA A 258 -11.10 -2.56 -19.48
C ALA A 258 -10.51 -1.39 -18.68
N TYR A 259 -10.92 -1.23 -17.41
CA TYR A 259 -10.43 -0.18 -16.53
C TYR A 259 -9.46 -0.72 -15.47
N GLY A 260 -8.93 -1.94 -15.68
CA GLY A 260 -7.99 -2.59 -14.75
C GLY A 260 -6.76 -1.75 -14.45
N ASP A 261 -6.18 -1.15 -15.48
CA ASP A 261 -4.94 -0.37 -15.43
C ASP A 261 -5.18 1.15 -15.23
N TYR A 262 -6.43 1.55 -15.02
CA TYR A 262 -6.79 2.92 -14.66
C TYR A 262 -6.64 3.13 -13.15
N PRO A 263 -6.37 4.37 -12.68
CA PRO A 263 -6.22 4.65 -11.26
C PRO A 263 -7.51 4.36 -10.49
N VAL A 264 -7.39 3.80 -9.31
CA VAL A 264 -8.56 3.63 -8.44
C VAL A 264 -9.05 4.98 -7.93
N VAL A 265 -10.35 5.21 -8.02
CA VAL A 265 -11.03 6.40 -7.50
C VAL A 265 -12.20 5.99 -6.59
N GLY A 266 -12.83 6.96 -5.93
CA GLY A 266 -13.87 6.63 -4.96
C GLY A 266 -13.31 6.05 -3.66
N VAL A 267 -12.04 6.29 -3.37
CA VAL A 267 -11.32 5.81 -2.19
C VAL A 267 -11.03 6.98 -1.25
N SER A 268 -11.49 6.87 0.00
CA SER A 268 -11.18 7.83 1.06
C SER A 268 -9.73 7.67 1.55
N TRP A 269 -9.21 8.68 2.23
CA TRP A 269 -7.88 8.63 2.85
C TRP A 269 -7.74 7.47 3.85
N ILE A 270 -8.81 7.18 4.60
CA ILE A 270 -8.86 6.07 5.56
C ILE A 270 -8.72 4.73 4.84
N GLN A 271 -9.39 4.56 3.70
CA GLN A 271 -9.29 3.35 2.87
C GLN A 271 -7.91 3.22 2.21
N ALA A 272 -7.33 4.32 1.75
CA ALA A 272 -5.96 4.31 1.21
C ALA A 272 -4.92 3.90 2.26
N LYS A 273 -5.06 4.36 3.51
CA LYS A 273 -4.25 3.89 4.65
C LYS A 273 -4.43 2.40 4.92
N ALA A 274 -5.68 1.93 4.94
CA ALA A 274 -5.98 0.51 5.14
C ALA A 274 -5.34 -0.37 4.05
N PHE A 275 -5.32 0.10 2.80
CA PHE A 275 -4.60 -0.56 1.70
C PHE A 275 -3.08 -0.66 1.98
N CYS A 276 -2.45 0.42 2.45
CA CYS A 276 -1.03 0.43 2.81
C CYS A 276 -0.71 -0.61 3.89
N GLU A 277 -1.53 -0.69 4.93
CA GLU A 277 -1.38 -1.67 6.00
C GLU A 277 -1.57 -3.11 5.49
N TRP A 278 -2.58 -3.36 4.68
CA TRP A 278 -2.78 -4.65 4.03
C TRP A 278 -1.57 -5.06 3.16
N ARG A 279 -1.04 -4.14 2.34
CA ARG A 279 0.15 -4.36 1.50
C ARG A 279 1.36 -4.74 2.36
N THR A 280 1.54 -4.05 3.49
CA THR A 280 2.59 -4.34 4.49
C THR A 280 2.44 -5.73 5.10
N LEU A 281 1.23 -6.08 5.54
CA LEU A 281 0.93 -7.39 6.13
C LEU A 281 1.21 -8.52 5.14
N ASN A 282 0.76 -8.39 3.90
CA ASN A 282 0.98 -9.38 2.84
C ASN A 282 2.47 -9.55 2.51
N LYS A 283 3.19 -8.44 2.33
CA LYS A 283 4.63 -8.48 2.05
C LYS A 283 5.40 -9.15 3.18
N ASN A 284 5.12 -8.77 4.41
CA ASN A 284 5.79 -9.34 5.58
C ASN A 284 5.42 -10.81 5.82
N ALA A 285 4.18 -11.22 5.51
CA ALA A 285 3.80 -12.63 5.54
C ALA A 285 4.58 -13.46 4.51
N TYR A 286 4.75 -12.92 3.29
CA TYR A 286 5.57 -13.55 2.26
C TYR A 286 7.04 -13.66 2.69
N GLN A 287 7.66 -12.56 3.16
CA GLN A 287 9.05 -12.55 3.63
C GLN A 287 9.26 -13.61 4.72
N LYS A 288 8.37 -13.64 5.73
CA LYS A 288 8.40 -14.64 6.79
C LYS A 288 8.31 -16.08 6.27
N SER A 289 7.52 -16.31 5.23
CA SER A 289 7.40 -17.64 4.59
C SER A 289 8.69 -18.10 3.91
N LYS A 290 9.55 -17.17 3.50
CA LYS A 290 10.87 -17.40 2.92
C LYS A 290 12.01 -17.42 3.93
N GLY A 291 11.72 -17.11 5.20
CA GLY A 291 12.75 -16.95 6.24
C GLY A 291 13.52 -15.64 6.13
N ASP A 292 13.02 -14.68 5.37
CA ASP A 292 13.60 -13.36 5.17
C ASP A 292 13.16 -12.37 6.26
N TYR A 293 13.90 -11.26 6.39
CA TYR A 293 13.55 -10.18 7.30
C TYR A 293 12.30 -9.43 6.81
N THR A 294 11.55 -8.88 7.77
CA THR A 294 10.41 -8.00 7.48
C THR A 294 10.89 -6.70 6.84
N VAL A 295 10.05 -6.13 5.99
CA VAL A 295 10.28 -4.82 5.37
C VAL A 295 9.57 -3.72 6.16
N ASN A 296 9.95 -2.46 5.93
CA ASN A 296 9.25 -1.31 6.46
C ASN A 296 7.79 -1.27 5.95
N ALA A 297 6.93 -0.59 6.72
CA ALA A 297 5.54 -0.42 6.33
C ALA A 297 5.43 0.40 5.03
N PHE A 298 4.50 0.00 4.17
CA PHE A 298 3.99 0.87 3.12
C PHE A 298 3.09 1.92 3.77
N ARG A 299 3.12 3.13 3.24
CA ARG A 299 2.35 4.26 3.74
C ARG A 299 2.02 5.22 2.61
N LEU A 300 1.14 6.17 2.85
CA LEU A 300 0.97 7.31 1.95
C LEU A 300 2.22 8.21 2.01
N PRO A 301 2.61 8.87 0.91
CA PRO A 301 3.69 9.85 0.91
C PRO A 301 3.32 11.02 1.83
N ILE A 302 4.29 11.61 2.50
CA ILE A 302 4.11 12.92 3.08
C ILE A 302 4.19 13.98 1.97
N GLU A 303 3.63 15.14 2.22
CA GLU A 303 3.54 16.20 1.21
C GLU A 303 4.89 16.57 0.61
N SER A 304 5.93 16.66 1.44
CA SER A 304 7.29 16.98 1.00
C SER A 304 7.94 15.88 0.16
N GLU A 305 7.67 14.60 0.46
CA GLU A 305 8.12 13.49 -0.37
C GLU A 305 7.44 13.50 -1.72
N TRP A 306 6.12 13.75 -1.72
CA TRP A 306 5.35 13.82 -2.95
C TRP A 306 5.87 14.94 -3.88
N GLU A 307 6.07 16.16 -3.36
CA GLU A 307 6.58 17.28 -4.15
C GLU A 307 8.01 17.06 -4.64
N TYR A 308 8.88 16.52 -3.77
CA TYR A 308 10.24 16.16 -4.15
C TYR A 308 10.28 15.14 -5.30
N ALA A 309 9.46 14.11 -5.20
CA ALA A 309 9.32 13.07 -6.22
C ALA A 309 8.72 13.63 -7.52
N ALA A 310 7.70 14.48 -7.42
CA ALA A 310 7.05 15.11 -8.58
C ALA A 310 8.01 16.00 -9.37
N ARG A 311 8.93 16.70 -8.70
CA ARG A 311 9.96 17.52 -9.37
C ARG A 311 10.96 16.69 -10.20
N GLY A 312 11.04 15.38 -10.00
CA GLY A 312 11.85 14.49 -10.84
C GLY A 312 13.34 14.86 -10.91
N GLY A 313 13.89 15.56 -9.88
CA GLY A 313 15.25 16.05 -9.87
C GLY A 313 15.47 17.39 -10.60
N LEU A 314 14.40 18.04 -11.08
CA LEU A 314 14.47 19.33 -11.78
C LEU A 314 14.28 20.48 -10.78
N PRO A 315 15.30 21.31 -10.51
CA PRO A 315 15.16 22.46 -9.61
C PRO A 315 14.20 23.52 -10.22
N GLY A 316 13.24 23.99 -9.42
CA GLY A 316 12.37 25.10 -9.81
C GLY A 316 11.35 24.81 -10.92
N GLY A 317 11.20 23.56 -11.35
CA GLY A 317 10.21 23.19 -12.37
C GLY A 317 8.77 23.49 -11.92
N THR A 318 7.98 24.10 -12.79
CA THR A 318 6.55 24.35 -12.53
C THR A 318 5.75 23.05 -12.60
N TYR A 319 6.06 22.20 -13.56
CA TYR A 319 5.46 20.88 -13.77
C TYR A 319 6.51 19.77 -13.65
N PRO A 320 6.13 18.50 -13.56
CA PRO A 320 7.06 17.37 -13.45
C PRO A 320 8.08 17.26 -14.59
N TRP A 321 7.77 17.80 -15.74
CA TRP A 321 8.67 17.88 -16.91
C TRP A 321 9.52 19.16 -16.96
N GLY A 322 9.37 20.07 -15.98
CA GLY A 322 10.26 21.22 -15.73
C GLY A 322 9.84 22.54 -16.39
N GLY A 323 9.16 22.50 -17.53
CA GLY A 323 8.75 23.71 -18.27
C GLY A 323 7.50 24.38 -17.68
N PRO A 324 7.16 25.60 -18.14
CA PRO A 324 5.97 26.33 -17.71
C PRO A 324 4.72 25.99 -18.53
N TYR A 325 4.85 25.17 -19.57
CA TYR A 325 3.76 24.82 -20.47
C TYR A 325 3.24 23.41 -20.20
N THR A 326 1.95 23.18 -20.47
CA THR A 326 1.29 21.88 -20.33
C THR A 326 1.35 21.03 -21.60
N TYR A 327 2.04 21.49 -22.63
CA TYR A 327 2.22 20.82 -23.92
C TYR A 327 3.68 20.87 -24.35
N ASP A 328 4.06 19.90 -25.16
CA ASP A 328 5.42 19.78 -25.74
C ASP A 328 5.58 20.66 -27.02
N ASP A 329 6.76 20.62 -27.63
CA ASP A 329 7.07 21.34 -28.87
C ASP A 329 6.22 20.92 -30.08
N LYS A 330 5.53 19.79 -30.00
CA LYS A 330 4.60 19.27 -31.00
C LYS A 330 3.14 19.63 -30.71
N ALA A 331 2.90 20.45 -29.71
CA ALA A 331 1.59 20.82 -29.18
C ALA A 331 0.76 19.64 -28.65
N CYS A 332 1.44 18.55 -28.19
CA CYS A 332 0.81 17.45 -27.49
C CYS A 332 0.73 17.77 -25.99
N PHE A 333 -0.42 17.58 -25.38
CA PHE A 333 -0.56 17.74 -23.94
C PHE A 333 0.25 16.67 -23.19
N MET A 334 0.88 17.06 -22.08
CA MET A 334 1.78 16.23 -21.29
C MET A 334 1.12 15.65 -20.03
N ALA A 335 -0.15 15.90 -19.83
CA ALA A 335 -0.94 15.40 -18.71
C ALA A 335 -2.43 15.36 -19.07
N ASN A 336 -3.18 14.56 -18.33
CA ASN A 336 -4.64 14.51 -18.42
C ASN A 336 -5.26 15.53 -17.45
N PHE A 337 -5.91 16.53 -17.98
CA PHE A 337 -6.54 17.63 -17.22
C PHE A 337 -7.62 18.33 -18.07
N LYS A 338 -8.15 19.44 -17.62
CA LYS A 338 -9.14 20.26 -18.35
C LYS A 338 -8.45 21.38 -19.14
N PRO A 339 -7.99 21.12 -20.38
CA PRO A 339 -7.06 22.02 -21.06
C PRO A 339 -7.71 23.31 -21.58
N LEU A 340 -8.92 23.22 -22.14
CA LEU A 340 -9.57 24.34 -22.82
C LEU A 340 -11.04 24.43 -22.42
N ARG A 341 -11.52 25.65 -22.26
CA ARG A 341 -12.93 25.91 -21.98
C ARG A 341 -13.81 25.47 -23.17
N GLY A 342 -14.70 24.50 -22.91
CA GLY A 342 -15.61 23.96 -23.92
C GLY A 342 -15.06 22.77 -24.71
N ASP A 343 -13.74 22.61 -24.76
CA ASP A 343 -13.06 21.44 -25.33
C ASP A 343 -12.24 20.74 -24.27
N TYR A 344 -12.92 19.95 -23.42
CA TYR A 344 -12.34 19.28 -22.27
C TYR A 344 -11.62 17.98 -22.63
N ALA A 345 -11.72 17.52 -23.85
CA ALA A 345 -11.07 16.34 -24.37
C ALA A 345 -9.89 16.65 -25.32
N SER A 346 -9.41 17.90 -25.35
CA SER A 346 -8.28 18.29 -26.20
C SER A 346 -6.98 17.54 -25.90
N ASP A 347 -6.85 17.00 -24.70
CA ASP A 347 -5.74 16.12 -24.26
C ASP A 347 -5.98 14.64 -24.59
N ASN A 348 -7.00 14.33 -25.42
CA ASN A 348 -7.47 13.00 -25.79
C ASN A 348 -8.16 12.21 -24.67
N ALA A 349 -8.53 12.84 -23.57
CA ALA A 349 -9.25 12.21 -22.47
C ALA A 349 -10.36 13.12 -21.95
N LEU A 350 -11.49 12.54 -21.55
CA LEU A 350 -12.58 13.27 -20.90
C LEU A 350 -12.62 13.01 -19.39
N TYR A 351 -12.14 11.86 -18.99
CA TYR A 351 -12.08 11.36 -17.62
C TYR A 351 -10.68 10.82 -17.35
N THR A 352 -10.54 9.91 -16.39
CA THR A 352 -9.27 9.23 -16.10
C THR A 352 -8.75 8.45 -17.30
N VAL A 353 -7.43 8.29 -17.38
CA VAL A 353 -6.72 7.46 -18.36
C VAL A 353 -5.91 6.38 -17.64
N GLU A 354 -5.35 5.45 -18.40
CA GLU A 354 -4.44 4.43 -17.87
C GLU A 354 -3.27 5.05 -17.11
N ALA A 355 -2.82 4.38 -16.07
CA ALA A 355 -1.79 4.89 -15.16
C ALA A 355 -0.40 5.12 -15.81
N LYS A 356 -0.19 4.66 -17.06
CA LYS A 356 1.05 4.87 -17.85
C LYS A 356 0.81 5.56 -19.18
N SER A 357 -0.20 6.45 -19.27
CA SER A 357 -0.58 7.09 -20.55
C SER A 357 0.34 8.21 -20.99
N TYR A 358 1.11 8.83 -20.10
CA TYR A 358 2.02 9.93 -20.39
C TYR A 358 3.46 9.57 -20.06
N GLU A 359 4.41 10.39 -20.52
CA GLU A 359 5.83 10.18 -20.24
C GLU A 359 6.13 10.37 -18.74
N PRO A 360 6.98 9.53 -18.15
CA PRO A 360 7.36 9.66 -16.76
C PRO A 360 8.31 10.85 -16.53
N ASN A 361 8.35 11.33 -15.29
CA ASN A 361 9.33 12.34 -14.89
C ASN A 361 10.75 11.75 -14.73
N GLY A 362 11.72 12.59 -14.35
CA GLY A 362 13.12 12.19 -14.18
C GLY A 362 13.39 11.12 -13.12
N TYR A 363 12.42 10.75 -12.27
CA TYR A 363 12.49 9.63 -11.33
C TYR A 363 11.67 8.41 -11.79
N ASN A 364 11.24 8.36 -13.05
CA ASN A 364 10.42 7.29 -13.60
C ASN A 364 9.03 7.18 -12.94
N LEU A 365 8.46 8.32 -12.56
CA LEU A 365 7.12 8.41 -11.99
C LEU A 365 6.14 8.96 -13.03
N TYR A 366 5.04 8.22 -13.22
CA TYR A 366 3.98 8.58 -14.16
C TYR A 366 2.92 9.44 -13.48
N ASN A 367 2.26 10.29 -14.23
CA ASN A 367 1.08 11.08 -13.84
C ASN A 367 1.26 11.88 -12.53
N MET A 368 2.46 12.38 -12.26
CA MET A 368 2.68 13.29 -11.13
C MET A 368 2.01 14.66 -11.32
N ALA A 369 1.35 14.86 -12.44
CA ALA A 369 0.48 16.00 -12.73
C ALA A 369 -0.70 15.51 -13.58
N GLY A 370 -1.92 15.81 -13.14
CA GLY A 370 -3.15 15.40 -13.82
C GLY A 370 -3.57 13.96 -13.51
N ASN A 371 -4.48 13.44 -14.29
CA ASN A 371 -5.17 12.17 -14.13
C ASN A 371 -6.00 12.11 -12.84
N VAL A 372 -5.43 11.79 -11.68
CA VAL A 372 -6.10 11.89 -10.39
C VAL A 372 -5.26 12.66 -9.38
N SER A 373 -5.89 13.48 -8.56
CA SER A 373 -5.25 14.07 -7.39
C SER A 373 -4.91 12.96 -6.38
N GLU A 374 -3.79 13.07 -5.67
CA GLU A 374 -3.29 12.00 -4.84
C GLU A 374 -3.32 12.35 -3.36
N TRP A 375 -3.85 11.40 -2.55
CA TRP A 375 -3.81 11.50 -1.11
C TRP A 375 -2.38 11.50 -0.58
N THR A 376 -2.10 12.43 0.34
CA THR A 376 -0.87 12.42 1.14
C THR A 376 -1.19 12.13 2.62
N ASN A 377 -0.17 11.76 3.40
CA ASN A 377 -0.32 11.52 4.84
C ASN A 377 -0.37 12.81 5.67
N THR A 378 -0.16 13.97 5.06
CA THR A 378 -0.04 15.26 5.74
C THR A 378 -1.42 15.87 6.00
N SER A 379 -1.64 16.39 7.21
CA SER A 379 -2.83 17.18 7.53
C SER A 379 -2.70 18.59 6.92
N TYR A 380 -3.78 19.07 6.30
CA TYR A 380 -3.78 20.38 5.66
C TYR A 380 -3.86 21.51 6.69
N ASP A 381 -2.82 22.33 6.73
CA ASP A 381 -2.79 23.60 7.44
C ASP A 381 -2.18 24.67 6.51
N PRO A 382 -2.88 25.77 6.22
CA PRO A 382 -2.36 26.83 5.36
C PRO A 382 -1.00 27.38 5.80
N ASN A 383 -0.76 27.44 7.12
CA ASN A 383 0.44 28.03 7.70
C ASN A 383 1.54 27.00 8.00
N SER A 384 1.34 25.74 7.61
CA SER A 384 2.26 24.64 7.96
C SER A 384 3.71 24.88 7.55
N TYR A 385 3.94 25.54 6.43
CA TYR A 385 5.29 25.82 5.92
C TYR A 385 6.10 26.75 6.82
N GLU A 386 5.46 27.57 7.62
CA GLU A 386 6.15 28.48 8.55
C GLU A 386 6.80 27.73 9.71
N TYR A 387 6.12 26.72 10.26
CA TYR A 387 6.55 26.04 11.50
C TYR A 387 7.06 24.61 11.33
N MET A 388 6.80 23.96 10.16
CA MET A 388 7.25 22.59 9.93
C MET A 388 8.78 22.50 9.92
N SER A 389 9.31 21.32 10.27
CA SER A 389 10.74 21.01 10.21
C SER A 389 11.33 21.20 8.79
N THR A 390 12.64 21.41 8.70
CA THR A 390 13.37 21.39 7.43
C THR A 390 13.85 19.99 7.05
N MET A 391 13.78 19.03 7.97
CA MET A 391 14.17 17.64 7.74
C MET A 391 12.93 16.75 7.78
N ASN A 392 12.62 16.09 6.66
CA ASN A 392 11.43 15.24 6.46
C ASN A 392 10.16 15.91 7.02
N PRO A 393 9.81 17.13 6.57
CA PRO A 393 8.72 17.91 7.16
C PRO A 393 7.39 17.17 6.95
N ASN A 394 6.69 16.95 8.05
CA ASN A 394 5.35 16.39 8.05
C ASN A 394 4.51 17.05 9.14
N VAL A 395 3.27 17.36 8.85
CA VAL A 395 2.30 17.89 9.79
C VAL A 395 1.21 16.85 9.99
N LEU A 396 1.17 16.28 11.20
CA LEU A 396 0.14 15.32 11.60
C LEU A 396 -0.68 15.93 12.72
N ASP A 397 -1.96 16.09 12.47
CA ASP A 397 -2.95 16.48 13.47
C ASP A 397 -4.15 15.54 13.39
N ASP A 398 -4.34 14.74 14.43
CA ASP A 398 -5.43 13.76 14.51
C ASP A 398 -6.82 14.42 14.55
N ASN A 399 -6.90 15.67 15.01
CA ASN A 399 -8.16 16.42 15.08
C ASN A 399 -8.51 17.06 13.73
N ASN A 400 -7.53 17.23 12.86
CA ASN A 400 -7.73 17.84 11.55
C ASN A 400 -8.10 16.75 10.51
N ARG A 401 -9.35 16.76 10.10
CA ARG A 401 -9.89 15.83 9.11
C ARG A 401 -9.49 16.17 7.67
N ARG A 402 -8.96 17.37 7.42
CA ARG A 402 -8.49 17.79 6.09
C ARG A 402 -7.11 17.20 5.84
N LYS A 403 -6.98 16.45 4.74
CA LYS A 403 -5.72 15.86 4.29
C LYS A 403 -5.30 16.49 2.97
N VAL A 404 -4.00 16.74 2.85
CA VAL A 404 -3.45 17.34 1.63
C VAL A 404 -3.59 16.36 0.46
N ILE A 405 -4.07 16.87 -0.67
CA ILE A 405 -4.04 16.22 -1.98
C ILE A 405 -3.15 17.02 -2.92
N ARG A 406 -2.52 16.34 -3.87
CA ARG A 406 -1.51 16.91 -4.76
C ARG A 406 -1.70 16.43 -6.19
N GLY A 407 -1.11 17.15 -7.16
CA GLY A 407 -0.99 16.75 -8.56
C GLY A 407 -2.10 17.30 -9.48
N GLY A 408 -3.25 17.67 -8.92
CA GLY A 408 -4.42 17.99 -9.73
C GLY A 408 -4.98 16.75 -10.45
N SER A 409 -6.06 16.90 -11.18
CA SER A 409 -6.79 15.78 -11.78
C SER A 409 -7.35 16.12 -13.16
N TRP A 410 -7.92 15.12 -13.82
CA TRP A 410 -8.61 15.23 -15.12
C TRP A 410 -9.69 16.32 -15.14
N LYS A 411 -10.26 16.70 -14.04
CA LYS A 411 -11.28 17.76 -13.95
C LYS A 411 -10.70 19.16 -13.71
N ASP A 412 -9.41 19.25 -13.34
CA ASP A 412 -8.79 20.49 -12.91
C ASP A 412 -8.10 21.23 -14.05
N VAL A 413 -7.89 22.53 -13.88
CA VAL A 413 -7.18 23.37 -14.83
C VAL A 413 -5.67 23.32 -14.61
N ALA A 414 -4.89 23.74 -15.58
CA ALA A 414 -3.42 23.71 -15.60
C ALA A 414 -2.75 24.23 -14.32
N PHE A 415 -3.34 25.24 -13.66
CA PHE A 415 -2.82 25.78 -12.40
C PHE A 415 -2.75 24.71 -11.29
N MET A 416 -3.78 23.85 -11.19
CA MET A 416 -3.85 22.80 -10.15
C MET A 416 -2.82 21.67 -10.38
N LEU A 417 -2.29 21.54 -11.59
CA LEU A 417 -1.29 20.54 -11.97
C LEU A 417 0.14 20.92 -11.58
N GLN A 418 0.37 22.18 -11.17
CA GLN A 418 1.70 22.62 -10.75
C GLN A 418 2.18 21.82 -9.54
N VAL A 419 3.45 21.44 -9.54
CA VAL A 419 4.04 20.58 -8.48
C VAL A 419 3.97 21.18 -7.08
N ASN A 420 3.85 22.50 -6.97
CA ASN A 420 3.77 23.26 -5.73
C ASN A 420 2.33 23.53 -5.28
N THR A 421 1.33 23.31 -6.13
CA THR A 421 -0.07 23.59 -5.76
C THR A 421 -0.56 22.63 -4.71
N ARG A 422 -1.17 23.18 -3.67
CA ARG A 422 -1.74 22.46 -2.54
C ARG A 422 -3.26 22.55 -2.57
N ASP A 423 -3.90 21.43 -2.36
CA ASP A 423 -5.33 21.34 -2.12
C ASP A 423 -5.62 20.36 -1.00
N TYR A 424 -6.84 20.23 -0.57
CA TYR A 424 -7.24 19.30 0.48
C TYR A 424 -8.63 18.71 0.24
N GLU A 425 -8.85 17.54 0.80
CA GLU A 425 -10.17 16.96 0.94
C GLU A 425 -10.30 16.33 2.35
N TYR A 426 -11.53 16.08 2.79
CA TYR A 426 -11.78 15.44 4.07
C TYR A 426 -11.43 13.96 4.01
N GLN A 427 -10.82 13.45 5.09
CA GLN A 427 -10.26 12.08 5.16
C GLN A 427 -11.29 10.96 4.94
N ASP A 428 -12.56 11.23 5.13
CA ASP A 428 -13.68 10.30 4.95
C ASP A 428 -14.46 10.52 3.64
N SER A 429 -14.05 11.48 2.84
CA SER A 429 -14.65 11.76 1.54
C SER A 429 -14.00 10.93 0.45
N ALA A 430 -14.83 10.42 -0.46
CA ALA A 430 -14.43 9.75 -1.67
C ALA A 430 -14.86 10.57 -2.89
N ARG A 431 -14.00 10.68 -3.92
CA ARG A 431 -14.24 11.48 -5.12
C ARG A 431 -13.85 10.71 -6.38
N SER A 432 -14.48 11.08 -7.52
CA SER A 432 -14.17 10.51 -8.83
C SER A 432 -12.82 10.95 -9.42
N TYR A 433 -12.16 11.87 -8.76
CA TYR A 433 -10.92 12.52 -9.22
C TYR A 433 -9.78 12.43 -8.21
N ILE A 434 -9.95 11.65 -7.14
CA ILE A 434 -8.91 11.44 -6.13
C ILE A 434 -8.57 9.96 -6.05
N GLY A 435 -7.29 9.67 -6.25
CA GLY A 435 -6.64 8.38 -6.07
C GLY A 435 -5.49 8.47 -5.07
N PHE A 436 -4.52 7.58 -5.17
CA PHE A 436 -3.33 7.60 -4.32
C PHE A 436 -2.22 6.71 -4.87
N ARG A 437 -1.00 6.97 -4.43
CA ARG A 437 0.15 6.05 -4.54
C ARG A 437 0.77 5.81 -3.19
N THR A 438 1.57 4.76 -3.05
CA THR A 438 2.20 4.43 -1.78
C THR A 438 3.70 4.61 -1.82
N VAL A 439 4.29 4.76 -0.65
CA VAL A 439 5.75 4.81 -0.46
C VAL A 439 6.20 3.79 0.58
N GLN A 440 7.49 3.47 0.55
CA GLN A 440 8.14 2.64 1.56
C GLN A 440 9.51 3.23 1.88
N ASP A 441 9.82 3.42 3.15
CA ASP A 441 11.10 3.95 3.56
C ASP A 441 12.25 3.03 3.13
N PHE A 442 13.31 3.61 2.58
CA PHE A 442 14.51 2.89 2.24
C PHE A 442 15.40 2.68 3.49
N MET A 443 15.70 1.42 3.79
CA MET A 443 16.58 1.05 4.89
C MET A 443 18.02 0.87 4.38
N GLY A 444 18.80 1.90 4.48
CA GLY A 444 20.20 1.83 4.14
C GLY A 444 20.71 3.08 3.44
N ILE A 445 22.00 3.24 3.42
CA ILE A 445 22.72 4.27 2.68
C ILE A 445 23.57 3.53 1.67
N SER A 446 23.03 3.21 0.50
CA SER A 446 23.85 2.68 -0.60
C SER A 446 24.19 3.82 -1.56
N GLU A 447 25.32 4.49 -1.33
CA GLU A 447 25.85 5.47 -2.27
C GLU A 447 25.94 4.95 -3.72
N LYS A 448 26.20 3.64 -3.88
CA LYS A 448 26.25 2.98 -5.19
C LYS A 448 24.89 2.82 -5.86
N GLN A 449 23.81 2.66 -5.10
CA GLN A 449 22.45 2.60 -5.64
C GLN A 449 21.93 4.00 -5.97
N GLN A 450 22.22 4.98 -5.11
CA GLN A 450 21.90 6.39 -5.36
C GLN A 450 22.61 6.91 -6.60
N ALA A 451 23.89 6.60 -6.78
CA ALA A 451 24.67 7.01 -7.94
C ALA A 451 24.22 6.34 -9.25
N LYS A 452 23.63 5.16 -9.21
CA LYS A 452 23.08 4.49 -10.40
C LYS A 452 21.74 5.09 -10.83
N SER A 453 20.85 5.42 -9.90
CA SER A 453 19.60 6.11 -10.23
C SER A 453 19.86 7.51 -10.78
N ALA A 454 20.78 8.28 -10.20
CA ALA A 454 21.17 9.61 -10.69
C ALA A 454 21.90 9.60 -12.05
N ARG A 455 22.54 8.47 -12.45
CA ARG A 455 23.23 8.36 -13.74
C ARG A 455 22.34 7.90 -14.90
N GLY A 456 21.17 7.34 -14.60
CA GLY A 456 20.18 6.97 -15.63
C GLY A 456 19.50 8.17 -16.29
N TYR A 457 19.72 9.38 -15.78
CA TYR A 457 19.06 10.62 -16.19
C TYR A 457 20.01 11.64 -16.85
N ARG A 458 21.08 11.16 -17.51
CA ARG A 458 21.92 12.02 -18.38
C ARG A 458 21.80 11.63 -19.82
#